data_7fe31ca37445aa3399045a0fca410c8e
#
_entry.id   7fe31ca37445aa3399045a0fca410c8e
#
_cell.length_a   1.000
_cell.length_b   1.000
_cell.length_c   1.000
_cell.angle_alpha   90.00
_cell.angle_beta   90.00
_cell.angle_gamma   90.00
#
_symmetry.space_group_name_H-M   'P 1'
#
loop_
_entity.id
_entity.type
_entity.pdbx_description
1 polymer ?
#
loop_
_entity_poly.entity_id
_entity_poly.type
_entity_poly.pdbx_seq_one_letter_code
_entity_poly.pdbx_strand_id
1 'polypeptide(L)'
;MKMGKKTVTLALVLVFGSIGCAGLLFQRSLPTGIQGPKAEQLTNRIESSINIHAWQKTGVIEWTFPRGHKHLWDRQRHWHRLQWDGCTAWIDLSSRQGRVECDGEPLEGADLRERLDDAWSIWANDSFWLNPLAKLRDEGTERRLVTLDGNSEALLITYSSGGVTPGDSYLWMVDEAGQVTACKMWVQVIPIGGLEFSWDDWQTLDTGA
;
A
#
# COMPACT_ATOMS: atom_id res chain seq x y z
N MET A 1 33.76 10.34 34.09
CA MET A 1 34.44 10.89 32.91
C MET A 1 33.42 11.67 32.10
N LYS A 2 33.37 13.00 32.14
CA LYS A 2 32.39 13.82 31.39
C LYS A 2 32.91 13.94 29.94
N MET A 3 32.24 13.25 29.01
CA MET A 3 32.48 13.47 27.58
C MET A 3 32.16 14.93 27.24
N GLY A 4 33.10 15.67 26.67
CA GLY A 4 32.91 17.06 26.29
C GLY A 4 31.87 17.20 25.16
N LYS A 5 31.10 18.28 25.18
CA LYS A 5 30.04 18.57 24.16
C LYS A 5 30.52 18.38 22.71
N LYS A 6 31.80 18.66 22.42
CA LYS A 6 32.42 18.47 21.09
C LYS A 6 32.51 16.99 20.67
N THR A 7 32.75 16.08 21.60
CA THR A 7 32.85 14.64 21.33
C THR A 7 31.48 14.04 21.06
N VAL A 8 30.43 14.51 21.76
CA VAL A 8 29.03 14.08 21.51
C VAL A 8 28.54 14.56 20.15
N THR A 9 28.85 15.81 19.77
CA THR A 9 28.47 16.36 18.46
C THR A 9 29.15 15.61 17.31
N LEU A 10 30.43 15.27 17.44
CA LEU A 10 31.15 14.50 16.42
C LEU A 10 30.62 13.07 16.29
N ALA A 11 30.30 12.42 17.41
CA ALA A 11 29.69 11.07 17.39
C ALA A 11 28.32 11.06 16.73
N LEU A 12 27.47 12.07 17.00
CA LEU A 12 26.16 12.20 16.32
C LEU A 12 26.30 12.43 14.81
N VAL A 13 27.23 13.30 14.38
CA VAL A 13 27.47 13.53 12.94
C VAL A 13 27.97 12.26 12.25
N LEU A 14 28.80 11.46 12.89
CA LEU A 14 29.27 10.18 12.32
C LEU A 14 28.16 9.13 12.24
N VAL A 15 27.28 9.05 13.25
CA VAL A 15 26.13 8.13 13.22
C VAL A 15 25.13 8.53 12.15
N PHE A 16 24.74 9.80 12.06
CA PHE A 16 23.84 10.27 11.00
C PHE A 16 24.48 10.18 9.61
N GLY A 17 25.77 10.44 9.49
CA GLY A 17 26.52 10.28 8.24
C GLY A 17 26.59 8.82 7.78
N SER A 18 26.77 7.86 8.68
CA SER A 18 26.81 6.43 8.34
C SER A 18 25.42 5.88 7.95
N ILE A 19 24.34 6.34 8.59
CA ILE A 19 22.97 5.99 8.21
C ILE A 19 22.62 6.57 6.83
N GLY A 20 23.01 7.81 6.56
CA GLY A 20 22.83 8.44 5.26
C GLY A 20 23.61 7.74 4.14
N CYS A 21 24.87 7.37 4.39
CA CYS A 21 25.69 6.61 3.43
C CYS A 21 25.14 5.18 3.20
N ALA A 22 24.68 4.50 4.24
CA ALA A 22 24.05 3.18 4.09
C ALA A 22 22.76 3.27 3.27
N GLY A 23 21.91 4.27 3.50
CA GLY A 23 20.72 4.51 2.71
C GLY A 23 21.01 4.72 1.21
N LEU A 24 22.07 5.47 0.88
CA LEU A 24 22.51 5.70 -0.50
C LEU A 24 23.00 4.41 -1.18
N LEU A 25 23.60 3.48 -0.46
CA LEU A 25 24.07 2.20 -1.02
C LEU A 25 22.92 1.26 -1.37
N PHE A 26 21.78 1.40 -0.73
CA PHE A 26 20.58 0.57 -0.98
C PHE A 26 19.57 1.25 -1.91
N GLN A 27 19.78 2.53 -2.24
CA GLN A 27 18.89 3.25 -3.16
C GLN A 27 18.95 2.63 -4.55
N ARG A 28 17.80 2.21 -5.07
CA ARG A 28 17.63 1.74 -6.44
C ARG A 28 16.82 2.75 -7.23
N SER A 29 17.26 3.04 -8.44
CA SER A 29 16.49 3.87 -9.36
C SER A 29 15.22 3.12 -9.79
N LEU A 30 14.16 3.87 -10.05
CA LEU A 30 12.95 3.30 -10.65
C LEU A 30 13.29 2.71 -12.03
N PRO A 31 12.99 1.44 -12.30
CA PRO A 31 13.34 0.83 -13.59
C PRO A 31 12.56 1.47 -14.72
N THR A 32 13.17 1.49 -15.88
CA THR A 32 12.49 1.88 -17.13
C THR A 32 11.72 0.68 -17.65
N GLY A 33 10.42 0.84 -17.86
CA GLY A 33 9.56 -0.19 -18.45
C GLY A 33 8.91 0.29 -19.74
N ILE A 34 8.27 -0.62 -20.46
CA ILE A 34 7.60 -0.37 -21.74
C ILE A 34 6.09 -0.52 -21.56
N GLN A 35 5.33 0.53 -21.88
CA GLN A 35 3.88 0.48 -21.98
C GLN A 35 3.43 -0.32 -23.21
N GLY A 36 2.19 -0.78 -23.21
CA GLY A 36 1.56 -1.36 -24.39
C GLY A 36 1.06 -2.77 -24.17
N PRO A 37 0.75 -3.49 -25.27
CA PRO A 37 0.02 -4.77 -25.18
C PRO A 37 0.67 -5.83 -24.28
N LYS A 38 1.98 -5.88 -24.20
CA LYS A 38 2.68 -6.85 -23.34
C LYS A 38 2.51 -6.54 -21.86
N ALA A 39 2.52 -5.26 -21.47
CA ALA A 39 2.23 -4.86 -20.09
C ALA A 39 0.78 -5.22 -19.72
N GLU A 40 -0.17 -5.00 -20.64
CA GLU A 40 -1.58 -5.36 -20.42
C GLU A 40 -1.78 -6.88 -20.37
N GLN A 41 -1.05 -7.67 -21.18
CA GLN A 41 -1.08 -9.14 -21.11
C GLN A 41 -0.56 -9.65 -19.77
N LEU A 42 0.54 -9.07 -19.26
CA LEU A 42 1.06 -9.42 -17.93
C LEU A 42 0.07 -9.03 -16.83
N THR A 43 -0.55 -7.85 -16.92
CA THR A 43 -1.61 -7.43 -16.00
C THR A 43 -2.76 -8.45 -15.98
N ASN A 44 -3.24 -8.89 -17.14
CA ASN A 44 -4.30 -9.91 -17.24
C ASN A 44 -3.88 -11.23 -16.58
N ARG A 45 -2.61 -11.65 -16.73
CA ARG A 45 -2.11 -12.88 -16.08
C ARG A 45 -2.14 -12.74 -14.56
N ILE A 46 -1.67 -11.61 -14.03
CA ILE A 46 -1.69 -11.33 -12.58
C ILE A 46 -3.13 -11.29 -12.07
N GLU A 47 -4.03 -10.58 -12.74
CA GLU A 47 -5.46 -10.51 -12.37
C GLU A 47 -6.12 -11.90 -12.38
N SER A 48 -5.73 -12.75 -13.34
CA SER A 48 -6.23 -14.12 -13.41
C SER A 48 -5.70 -14.98 -12.26
N SER A 49 -4.45 -14.81 -11.84
CA SER A 49 -3.84 -15.57 -10.75
C SER A 49 -4.49 -15.29 -9.38
N ILE A 50 -5.04 -14.10 -9.18
CA ILE A 50 -5.77 -13.72 -7.97
C ILE A 50 -7.29 -13.87 -8.10
N ASN A 51 -7.79 -14.47 -9.19
CA ASN A 51 -9.21 -14.57 -9.47
C ASN A 51 -9.96 -13.23 -9.29
N ILE A 52 -9.53 -12.22 -10.05
CA ILE A 52 -10.05 -10.85 -9.94
C ILE A 52 -11.60 -10.79 -10.04
N HIS A 53 -12.22 -11.70 -10.79
CA HIS A 53 -13.68 -11.74 -10.90
C HIS A 53 -14.36 -12.15 -9.59
N ALA A 54 -13.80 -13.10 -8.84
CA ALA A 54 -14.30 -13.45 -7.52
C ALA A 54 -14.08 -12.28 -6.53
N TRP A 55 -12.92 -11.64 -6.57
CA TRP A 55 -12.67 -10.43 -5.80
C TRP A 55 -13.69 -9.33 -6.09
N GLN A 56 -13.98 -9.04 -7.34
CA GLN A 56 -14.96 -8.02 -7.73
C GLN A 56 -16.38 -8.31 -7.23
N LYS A 57 -16.75 -9.60 -7.12
CA LYS A 57 -18.04 -10.04 -6.59
C LYS A 57 -18.11 -10.11 -5.07
N THR A 58 -16.98 -10.09 -4.39
CA THR A 58 -16.91 -10.09 -2.92
C THR A 58 -17.49 -8.78 -2.40
N GLY A 59 -18.61 -8.85 -1.67
CA GLY A 59 -19.37 -7.67 -1.24
C GLY A 59 -18.85 -7.07 0.05
N VAL A 60 -18.86 -7.84 1.14
CA VAL A 60 -18.42 -7.39 2.46
C VAL A 60 -17.14 -8.11 2.84
N ILE A 61 -16.17 -7.35 3.33
CA ILE A 61 -14.88 -7.88 3.79
C ILE A 61 -14.63 -7.41 5.21
N GLU A 62 -14.22 -8.33 6.07
CA GLU A 62 -13.75 -8.03 7.41
C GLU A 62 -12.31 -8.50 7.54
N TRP A 63 -11.42 -7.64 8.06
CA TRP A 63 -10.02 -7.99 8.31
C TRP A 63 -9.43 -7.15 9.44
N THR A 64 -8.32 -7.65 9.97
CA THR A 64 -7.49 -6.89 10.91
C THR A 64 -6.15 -6.60 10.27
N PHE A 65 -5.81 -5.32 10.15
CA PHE A 65 -4.52 -4.87 9.64
C PHE A 65 -3.47 -4.88 10.77
N PRO A 66 -2.18 -5.08 10.48
CA PRO A 66 -1.12 -4.84 11.46
C PRO A 66 -1.29 -3.49 12.16
N ARG A 67 -0.97 -3.38 13.45
CA ARG A 67 -1.29 -2.30 14.38
C ARG A 67 -2.69 -2.36 14.99
N GLY A 68 -3.47 -3.41 14.71
CA GLY A 68 -4.75 -3.65 15.35
C GLY A 68 -5.93 -2.89 14.75
N HIS A 69 -5.78 -2.30 13.56
CA HIS A 69 -6.90 -1.69 12.84
C HIS A 69 -7.89 -2.78 12.42
N LYS A 70 -9.13 -2.69 12.90
CA LYS A 70 -10.20 -3.64 12.56
C LYS A 70 -11.15 -3.01 11.57
N HIS A 71 -11.29 -3.64 10.42
CA HIS A 71 -12.07 -3.14 9.30
C HIS A 71 -13.28 -4.02 9.02
N LEU A 72 -14.39 -3.39 8.68
CA LEU A 72 -15.54 -4.00 8.03
C LEU A 72 -15.92 -3.11 6.86
N TRP A 73 -15.75 -3.60 5.63
CA TRP A 73 -15.94 -2.84 4.42
C TRP A 73 -17.06 -3.43 3.56
N ASP A 74 -18.18 -2.68 3.44
CA ASP A 74 -19.22 -2.94 2.46
C ASP A 74 -18.86 -2.25 1.14
N ARG A 75 -18.30 -3.02 0.22
CA ARG A 75 -17.79 -2.51 -1.06
C ARG A 75 -18.91 -2.07 -1.99
N GLN A 76 -20.09 -2.69 -1.88
CA GLN A 76 -21.24 -2.37 -2.74
C GLN A 76 -21.90 -1.05 -2.35
N ARG A 77 -21.95 -0.77 -1.03
CA ARG A 77 -22.55 0.46 -0.51
C ARG A 77 -21.54 1.56 -0.24
N HIS A 78 -20.23 1.29 -0.45
CA HIS A 78 -19.13 2.19 -0.10
C HIS A 78 -19.11 2.59 1.38
N TRP A 79 -19.60 1.75 2.27
CA TRP A 79 -19.58 1.96 3.70
C TRP A 79 -18.44 1.20 4.35
N HIS A 80 -17.83 1.86 5.35
CA HIS A 80 -16.74 1.28 6.10
C HIS A 80 -16.89 1.53 7.59
N ARG A 81 -16.63 0.49 8.40
CA ARG A 81 -16.42 0.61 9.84
C ARG A 81 -14.95 0.36 10.13
N LEU A 82 -14.32 1.31 10.79
CA LEU A 82 -12.94 1.19 11.28
C LEU A 82 -12.93 1.28 12.80
N GLN A 83 -12.17 0.39 13.45
CA GLN A 83 -11.84 0.49 14.87
C GLN A 83 -10.33 0.62 15.01
N TRP A 84 -9.87 1.67 15.69
CA TRP A 84 -8.44 1.96 15.94
C TRP A 84 -8.31 2.87 17.18
N ASP A 85 -7.24 2.74 17.95
CA ASP A 85 -6.83 3.65 19.02
C ASP A 85 -7.97 4.12 19.96
N GLY A 86 -8.84 3.20 20.38
CA GLY A 86 -10.02 3.51 21.22
C GLY A 86 -11.19 4.15 20.49
N CYS A 87 -11.04 4.41 19.18
CA CYS A 87 -12.08 5.02 18.36
C CYS A 87 -12.78 4.00 17.45
N THR A 88 -14.03 4.29 17.10
CA THR A 88 -14.79 3.61 16.04
C THR A 88 -15.40 4.63 15.10
N ALA A 89 -15.07 4.54 13.82
CA ALA A 89 -15.68 5.32 12.74
C ALA A 89 -16.65 4.47 11.93
N TRP A 90 -17.75 5.06 11.52
CA TRP A 90 -18.65 4.58 10.46
C TRP A 90 -18.69 5.66 9.40
N ILE A 91 -18.09 5.39 8.24
CA ILE A 91 -17.84 6.37 7.21
C ILE A 91 -18.38 5.92 5.84
N ASP A 92 -19.03 6.83 5.13
CA ASP A 92 -19.26 6.73 3.70
C ASP A 92 -17.98 7.14 2.97
N LEU A 93 -17.39 6.20 2.24
CA LEU A 93 -16.09 6.40 1.59
C LEU A 93 -16.13 7.37 0.41
N SER A 94 -17.31 7.60 -0.17
CA SER A 94 -17.51 8.49 -1.32
C SER A 94 -17.61 9.95 -0.88
N SER A 95 -18.41 10.21 0.15
CA SER A 95 -18.63 11.56 0.70
C SER A 95 -17.66 11.92 1.82
N ARG A 96 -16.96 10.95 2.40
CA ARG A 96 -16.14 11.03 3.61
C ARG A 96 -16.91 11.54 4.83
N GLN A 97 -18.23 11.37 4.82
CA GLN A 97 -19.08 11.74 5.93
C GLN A 97 -19.43 10.53 6.78
N GLY A 98 -19.74 10.76 8.04
CA GLY A 98 -20.04 9.67 8.94
C GLY A 98 -20.10 10.11 10.39
N ARG A 99 -19.90 9.16 11.29
CA ARG A 99 -19.80 9.39 12.73
C ARG A 99 -18.56 8.71 13.29
N VAL A 100 -18.05 9.28 14.36
CA VAL A 100 -16.93 8.71 15.12
C VAL A 100 -17.26 8.77 16.60
N GLU A 101 -16.97 7.70 17.30
CA GLU A 101 -17.03 7.60 18.77
C GLU A 101 -15.62 7.23 19.26
N CYS A 102 -15.09 7.94 20.24
CA CYS A 102 -13.82 7.61 20.90
C CYS A 102 -14.07 7.41 22.38
N ASP A 103 -13.58 6.32 22.95
CA ASP A 103 -13.80 5.91 24.34
C ASP A 103 -15.29 5.88 24.75
N GLY A 104 -16.17 5.62 23.76
CA GLY A 104 -17.63 5.54 23.93
C GLY A 104 -18.36 6.87 23.80
N GLU A 105 -17.64 7.98 23.59
CA GLU A 105 -18.22 9.30 23.43
C GLU A 105 -18.26 9.74 21.96
N PRO A 106 -19.39 10.25 21.45
CA PRO A 106 -19.49 10.74 20.09
C PRO A 106 -18.69 12.03 19.89
N LEU A 107 -18.02 12.15 18.75
CA LEU A 107 -17.31 13.35 18.36
C LEU A 107 -18.18 14.27 17.52
N GLU A 108 -17.94 15.59 17.62
CA GLU A 108 -18.64 16.62 16.87
C GLU A 108 -17.67 17.67 16.31
N GLY A 109 -18.16 18.51 15.41
CA GLY A 109 -17.44 19.71 14.93
C GLY A 109 -16.11 19.42 14.23
N ALA A 110 -15.04 20.05 14.70
CA ALA A 110 -13.71 19.93 14.10
C ALA A 110 -13.09 18.55 14.36
N ASP A 111 -13.23 18.03 15.58
CA ASP A 111 -12.66 16.75 15.99
C ASP A 111 -13.27 15.57 15.20
N LEU A 112 -14.59 15.63 14.95
CA LEU A 112 -15.26 14.66 14.07
C LEU A 112 -14.66 14.67 12.66
N ARG A 113 -14.45 15.87 12.08
CA ARG A 113 -13.89 15.98 10.72
C ARG A 113 -12.49 15.43 10.63
N GLU A 114 -11.62 15.78 11.57
CA GLU A 114 -10.25 15.28 11.65
C GLU A 114 -10.23 13.74 11.74
N ARG A 115 -11.05 13.17 12.62
CA ARG A 115 -11.11 11.71 12.78
C ARG A 115 -11.73 10.98 11.58
N LEU A 116 -12.64 11.59 10.85
CA LEU A 116 -13.14 11.03 9.59
C LEU A 116 -12.07 11.04 8.49
N ASP A 117 -11.25 12.09 8.42
CA ASP A 117 -10.11 12.15 7.49
C ASP A 117 -9.04 11.12 7.84
N ASP A 118 -8.74 10.92 9.13
CA ASP A 118 -7.87 9.85 9.61
C ASP A 118 -8.42 8.48 9.20
N ALA A 119 -9.70 8.22 9.48
CA ALA A 119 -10.35 6.94 9.17
C ALA A 119 -10.33 6.63 7.66
N TRP A 120 -10.56 7.64 6.82
CA TRP A 120 -10.46 7.49 5.38
C TRP A 120 -9.03 7.20 4.93
N SER A 121 -8.05 7.89 5.50
CA SER A 121 -6.63 7.70 5.16
C SER A 121 -6.12 6.32 5.58
N ILE A 122 -6.51 5.85 6.77
CA ILE A 122 -6.22 4.50 7.26
C ILE A 122 -6.85 3.46 6.33
N TRP A 123 -8.15 3.62 5.99
CA TRP A 123 -8.81 2.72 5.05
C TRP A 123 -8.11 2.69 3.69
N ALA A 124 -7.74 3.85 3.15
CA ALA A 124 -7.10 3.93 1.84
C ALA A 124 -5.77 3.16 1.81
N ASN A 125 -4.94 3.31 2.85
CA ASN A 125 -3.70 2.58 3.01
C ASN A 125 -3.94 1.08 3.22
N ASP A 126 -4.76 0.73 4.20
CA ASP A 126 -4.92 -0.65 4.65
C ASP A 126 -5.68 -1.52 3.63
N SER A 127 -6.65 -0.92 2.91
CA SER A 127 -7.34 -1.60 1.79
C SER A 127 -6.45 -1.80 0.57
N PHE A 128 -5.46 -0.93 0.35
CA PHE A 128 -4.44 -1.16 -0.67
C PHE A 128 -3.66 -2.44 -0.37
N TRP A 129 -3.14 -2.57 0.84
CA TRP A 129 -2.35 -3.72 1.24
C TRP A 129 -3.15 -5.00 1.45
N LEU A 130 -4.47 -4.92 1.60
CA LEU A 130 -5.36 -6.09 1.63
C LEU A 130 -5.32 -6.86 0.30
N ASN A 131 -5.37 -6.17 -0.84
CA ASN A 131 -5.21 -6.76 -2.17
C ASN A 131 -4.74 -5.70 -3.19
N PRO A 132 -3.44 -5.36 -3.23
CA PRO A 132 -2.91 -4.37 -4.14
C PRO A 132 -3.03 -4.79 -5.61
N LEU A 133 -3.05 -6.10 -5.88
CA LEU A 133 -3.16 -6.62 -7.25
C LEU A 133 -4.56 -6.45 -7.84
N ALA A 134 -5.56 -6.24 -7.01
CA ALA A 134 -6.90 -5.87 -7.49
C ALA A 134 -7.02 -4.39 -7.89
N LYS A 135 -5.95 -3.59 -7.70
CA LYS A 135 -5.89 -2.15 -7.98
C LYS A 135 -5.02 -1.79 -9.19
N LEU A 136 -4.60 -2.80 -9.97
CA LEU A 136 -3.70 -2.59 -11.12
C LEU A 136 -4.34 -1.75 -12.24
N ARG A 137 -5.68 -1.60 -12.23
CA ARG A 137 -6.45 -0.82 -13.21
C ARG A 137 -7.23 0.35 -12.60
N ASP A 138 -6.92 0.72 -11.36
CA ASP A 138 -7.51 1.91 -10.76
C ASP A 138 -7.19 3.15 -11.62
N GLU A 139 -8.04 4.16 -11.54
CA GLU A 139 -7.84 5.42 -12.25
C GLU A 139 -6.50 6.05 -11.86
N GLY A 140 -5.77 6.57 -12.85
CA GLY A 140 -4.43 7.15 -12.64
C GLY A 140 -3.31 6.12 -12.54
N THR A 141 -3.55 4.83 -12.86
CA THR A 141 -2.47 3.83 -12.94
C THR A 141 -1.78 3.83 -14.29
N GLU A 142 -0.46 3.76 -14.27
CA GLU A 142 0.38 3.54 -15.43
C GLU A 142 1.07 2.18 -15.31
N ARG A 143 0.90 1.32 -16.33
CA ARG A 143 1.40 -0.06 -16.38
C ARG A 143 2.53 -0.19 -17.38
N ARG A 144 3.67 -0.73 -16.95
CA ARG A 144 4.83 -0.95 -17.81
C ARG A 144 5.39 -2.36 -17.58
N LEU A 145 5.76 -3.02 -18.67
CA LEU A 145 6.53 -4.24 -18.61
C LEU A 145 7.99 -3.91 -18.35
N VAL A 146 8.60 -4.53 -17.36
CA VAL A 146 10.03 -4.50 -17.07
C VAL A 146 10.59 -5.89 -17.31
N THR A 147 11.67 -5.98 -18.09
CA THR A 147 12.44 -7.22 -18.21
C THR A 147 13.58 -7.17 -17.20
N LEU A 148 13.64 -8.17 -16.34
CA LEU A 148 14.67 -8.35 -15.34
C LEU A 148 15.82 -9.22 -15.89
N ASP A 149 16.86 -9.40 -15.08
CA ASP A 149 17.96 -10.32 -15.38
C ASP A 149 17.42 -11.74 -15.62
N GLY A 150 17.98 -12.45 -16.60
CA GLY A 150 17.51 -13.79 -16.97
C GLY A 150 16.19 -13.83 -17.77
N ASN A 151 15.77 -12.70 -18.33
CA ASN A 151 14.55 -12.54 -19.13
C ASN A 151 13.22 -12.74 -18.36
N SER A 152 13.24 -12.73 -17.02
CA SER A 152 12.00 -12.73 -16.24
C SER A 152 11.24 -11.42 -16.42
N GLU A 153 9.92 -11.51 -16.36
CA GLU A 153 9.02 -10.37 -16.51
C GLU A 153 8.57 -9.83 -15.15
N ALA A 154 8.43 -8.51 -15.07
CA ALA A 154 7.83 -7.84 -13.93
C ALA A 154 6.90 -6.71 -14.40
N LEU A 155 5.85 -6.45 -13.65
CA LEU A 155 4.90 -5.38 -13.92
C LEU A 155 5.20 -4.17 -13.02
N LEU A 156 5.63 -3.07 -13.63
CA LEU A 156 5.78 -1.79 -12.94
C LEU A 156 4.45 -1.04 -13.01
N ILE A 157 3.90 -0.71 -11.84
CA ILE A 157 2.71 0.13 -11.69
C ILE A 157 3.13 1.43 -11.03
N THR A 158 2.69 2.57 -11.59
CA THR A 158 2.78 3.89 -10.97
C THR A 158 1.38 4.45 -10.77
N TYR A 159 1.08 4.90 -9.56
CA TYR A 159 -0.19 5.51 -9.19
C TYR A 159 -0.04 7.03 -9.23
N SER A 160 -0.55 7.70 -10.27
CA SER A 160 -0.45 9.16 -10.42
C SER A 160 -1.53 9.92 -9.68
N SER A 161 -2.60 9.24 -9.27
CA SER A 161 -3.73 9.81 -8.52
C SER A 161 -4.35 8.79 -7.59
N GLY A 162 -5.23 9.25 -6.70
CA GLY A 162 -5.90 8.42 -5.70
C GLY A 162 -5.04 8.12 -4.48
N GLY A 163 -5.65 7.47 -3.47
CA GLY A 163 -4.97 7.12 -2.23
C GLY A 163 -4.46 8.32 -1.43
N VAL A 164 -3.43 8.09 -0.63
CA VAL A 164 -2.80 9.11 0.25
C VAL A 164 -1.41 9.53 -0.24
N THR A 165 -0.79 8.78 -1.15
CA THR A 165 0.57 9.01 -1.66
C THR A 165 0.62 8.90 -3.20
N PRO A 166 0.00 9.83 -3.95
CA PRO A 166 0.11 9.85 -5.42
C PRO A 166 1.57 9.95 -5.87
N GLY A 167 1.98 9.13 -6.83
CA GLY A 167 3.36 9.05 -7.34
C GLY A 167 4.09 7.78 -6.90
N ASP A 168 3.53 7.00 -5.97
CA ASP A 168 4.10 5.74 -5.55
C ASP A 168 4.15 4.73 -6.70
N SER A 169 5.22 3.93 -6.73
CA SER A 169 5.44 2.93 -7.76
C SER A 169 5.80 1.58 -7.15
N TYR A 170 5.28 0.52 -7.74
CA TYR A 170 5.48 -0.86 -7.31
C TYR A 170 5.87 -1.74 -8.50
N LEU A 171 6.92 -2.54 -8.34
CA LEU A 171 7.36 -3.53 -9.33
C LEU A 171 6.99 -4.92 -8.84
N TRP A 172 6.00 -5.54 -9.47
CA TRP A 172 5.50 -6.86 -9.16
C TRP A 172 6.25 -7.90 -9.98
N MET A 173 7.03 -8.72 -9.32
CA MET A 173 7.77 -9.83 -9.94
C MET A 173 6.90 -11.07 -9.94
N VAL A 174 6.84 -11.75 -11.08
CA VAL A 174 5.94 -12.89 -11.29
C VAL A 174 6.71 -14.14 -11.68
N ASP A 175 6.12 -15.29 -11.40
CA ASP A 175 6.54 -16.57 -11.97
C ASP A 175 5.96 -16.79 -13.39
N GLU A 176 6.23 -17.95 -13.98
CA GLU A 176 5.74 -18.30 -15.32
C GLU A 176 4.22 -18.37 -15.41
N ALA A 177 3.54 -18.70 -14.31
CA ALA A 177 2.08 -18.76 -14.23
C ALA A 177 1.44 -17.36 -14.08
N GLY A 178 2.22 -16.33 -13.80
CA GLY A 178 1.74 -14.97 -13.52
C GLY A 178 1.42 -14.72 -12.05
N GLN A 179 1.77 -15.67 -11.16
CA GLN A 179 1.66 -15.47 -9.73
C GLN A 179 2.74 -14.51 -9.25
N VAL A 180 2.36 -13.51 -8.48
CA VAL A 180 3.33 -12.58 -7.87
C VAL A 180 4.11 -13.30 -6.77
N THR A 181 5.42 -13.19 -6.81
CA THR A 181 6.37 -13.83 -5.86
C THR A 181 7.14 -12.82 -5.03
N ALA A 182 7.28 -11.60 -5.53
CA ALA A 182 7.96 -10.52 -4.81
C ALA A 182 7.51 -9.15 -5.31
N CYS A 183 7.77 -8.14 -4.50
CA CYS A 183 7.49 -6.73 -4.81
C CYS A 183 8.68 -5.86 -4.47
N LYS A 184 8.98 -4.88 -5.35
CA LYS A 184 9.84 -3.73 -5.01
C LYS A 184 8.99 -2.48 -5.01
N MET A 185 9.28 -1.56 -4.09
CA MET A 185 8.52 -0.31 -4.00
C MET A 185 9.40 0.93 -3.98
N TRP A 186 8.86 1.99 -4.60
CA TRP A 186 9.35 3.37 -4.56
C TRP A 186 8.18 4.22 -4.07
N VAL A 187 8.15 4.49 -2.78
CA VAL A 187 7.04 5.15 -2.10
C VAL A 187 7.54 6.37 -1.33
N GLN A 188 6.74 7.42 -1.31
CA GLN A 188 7.15 8.71 -0.74
C GLN A 188 7.44 8.65 0.77
N VAL A 189 6.77 7.74 1.48
CA VAL A 189 6.91 7.60 2.94
C VAL A 189 8.18 6.85 3.35
N ILE A 190 8.89 6.22 2.41
CA ILE A 190 10.13 5.49 2.66
C ILE A 190 11.25 6.13 1.83
N PRO A 191 12.31 6.65 2.45
CA PRO A 191 13.36 7.39 1.72
C PRO A 191 14.32 6.50 0.92
N ILE A 192 14.05 5.19 0.83
CA ILE A 192 14.87 4.21 0.12
C ILE A 192 14.00 3.60 -0.99
N GLY A 193 14.30 3.91 -2.24
CA GLY A 193 13.62 3.33 -3.39
C GLY A 193 14.11 1.93 -3.74
N GLY A 194 13.19 1.07 -4.19
CA GLY A 194 13.49 -0.29 -4.58
C GLY A 194 13.65 -1.27 -3.42
N LEU A 195 13.06 -0.95 -2.26
CA LEU A 195 12.95 -1.90 -1.16
C LEU A 195 12.16 -3.12 -1.64
N GLU A 196 12.76 -4.31 -1.48
CA GLU A 196 12.22 -5.58 -1.94
C GLU A 196 11.75 -6.44 -0.77
N PHE A 197 10.62 -7.12 -0.96
CA PHE A 197 10.11 -8.14 -0.04
C PHE A 197 9.42 -9.27 -0.82
N SER A 198 9.42 -10.47 -0.25
CA SER A 198 8.69 -11.60 -0.77
C SER A 198 7.18 -11.35 -0.72
N TRP A 199 6.46 -12.00 -1.62
CA TRP A 199 5.01 -12.02 -1.67
C TRP A 199 4.56 -13.48 -1.71
N ASP A 200 4.23 -14.01 -0.55
CA ASP A 200 3.97 -15.43 -0.30
C ASP A 200 2.74 -15.61 0.61
N ASP A 201 2.51 -16.81 1.11
CA ASP A 201 1.39 -17.17 2.00
C ASP A 201 0.01 -16.81 1.42
N TRP A 202 -0.15 -17.07 0.12
CA TRP A 202 -1.41 -16.86 -0.58
C TRP A 202 -2.57 -17.60 0.09
N GLN A 203 -3.68 -16.90 0.29
CA GLN A 203 -4.89 -17.46 0.86
C GLN A 203 -6.06 -17.26 -0.11
N THR A 204 -6.89 -18.29 -0.23
CA THR A 204 -8.13 -18.20 -0.99
C THR A 204 -9.29 -18.00 -0.01
N LEU A 205 -10.07 -16.96 -0.25
CA LEU A 205 -11.28 -16.69 0.54
C LEU A 205 -12.41 -17.65 0.14
N ASP A 206 -13.44 -17.76 0.99
CA ASP A 206 -14.65 -18.57 0.71
C ASP A 206 -15.37 -18.17 -0.58
N THR A 207 -15.17 -16.92 -1.01
CA THR A 207 -15.70 -16.40 -2.29
C THR A 207 -14.91 -16.87 -3.52
N GLY A 208 -13.78 -17.55 -3.32
CA GLY A 208 -12.85 -17.96 -4.37
C GLY A 208 -11.87 -16.88 -4.82
N ALA A 209 -11.81 -15.75 -4.11
CA ALA A 209 -10.85 -14.67 -4.34
C ALA A 209 -9.55 -14.93 -3.60
#